data_2968c935048beea289c522f2da3e8b78
#
_entry.id   2968c935048beea289c522f2da3e8b78
#
_cell.length_a   1.000
_cell.length_b   1.000
_cell.length_c   1.000
_cell.angle_alpha   90.00
_cell.angle_beta   90.00
_cell.angle_gamma   90.00
#
_symmetry.space_group_name_H-M   'P 1'
#
loop_
_entity.id
_entity.type
_entity.pdbx_description
1 polymer ?
#
loop_
_entity_poly.entity_id
_entity_poly.type
_entity_poly.pdbx_seq_one_letter_code
_entity_poly.pdbx_strand_id
1 'polypeptide(L)'
;MDPILIVRRPAETRGETTVNVKATLSPDDLARACADAMWQDDDASKGLGMEIRQIKPGEATLTMTVQPHMVNGQGIAHGGFIFLLADSAFAFACNSHNERAVAAQCNISFIRPGKLGDLLIATAREISRTGRSGIYDVRVTVDDTPIAELRGHSRTIGGAWVPTADPDARLK
;
A
#
# COMPACT_ATOMS: atom_id res chain seq x y z
N MET A 1 60.30 15.54 41.98
CA MET A 1 59.24 15.81 41.00
C MET A 1 59.47 14.86 39.86
N ASP A 2 58.83 13.71 39.88
CA ASP A 2 58.94 12.67 38.87
C ASP A 2 57.88 12.88 37.77
N PRO A 3 58.22 12.79 36.49
CA PRO A 3 57.26 12.91 35.42
C PRO A 3 56.41 11.64 35.27
N ILE A 4 55.11 11.80 35.27
CA ILE A 4 54.10 10.76 35.07
C ILE A 4 54.22 10.23 33.61
N LEU A 5 54.50 8.96 33.47
CA LEU A 5 54.58 8.22 32.22
C LEU A 5 53.12 7.92 31.76
N ILE A 6 52.62 8.60 30.74
CA ILE A 6 51.32 8.31 30.12
C ILE A 6 51.50 7.14 29.16
N VAL A 7 51.06 5.94 29.57
CA VAL A 7 50.96 4.76 28.71
C VAL A 7 49.73 4.94 27.79
N ARG A 8 49.95 5.21 26.50
CA ARG A 8 48.90 5.18 25.47
C ARG A 8 48.55 3.71 25.16
N ARG A 9 47.26 3.36 25.39
CA ARG A 9 46.73 2.07 24.92
C ARG A 9 46.62 2.11 23.39
N PRO A 10 46.93 0.99 22.67
CA PRO A 10 46.70 0.94 21.23
C PRO A 10 45.19 0.96 20.94
N ALA A 11 44.83 1.68 19.87
CA ALA A 11 43.46 1.74 19.37
C ALA A 11 43.02 0.35 18.88
N GLU A 12 41.98 -0.18 19.47
CA GLU A 12 41.27 -1.33 18.96
C GLU A 12 40.63 -0.94 17.62
N THR A 13 41.13 -1.53 16.54
CA THR A 13 40.50 -1.51 15.22
C THR A 13 39.20 -2.29 15.34
N ARG A 14 38.09 -1.57 15.48
CA ARG A 14 36.74 -2.12 15.25
C ARG A 14 36.67 -2.56 13.79
N GLY A 15 36.68 -3.86 13.56
CA GLY A 15 36.37 -4.46 12.28
C GLY A 15 34.92 -4.06 11.92
N GLU A 16 34.75 -3.18 10.96
CA GLU A 16 33.48 -2.97 10.29
C GLU A 16 33.12 -4.26 9.57
N THR A 17 32.29 -5.07 10.22
CA THR A 17 31.60 -6.17 9.56
C THR A 17 30.56 -5.52 8.66
N THR A 18 30.93 -5.18 7.44
CA THR A 18 30.00 -4.85 6.37
C THR A 18 29.18 -6.10 6.09
N VAL A 19 28.04 -6.23 6.77
CA VAL A 19 27.03 -7.23 6.42
C VAL A 19 26.41 -6.77 5.11
N ASN A 20 26.95 -7.28 4.01
CA ASN A 20 26.42 -7.07 2.66
C ASN A 20 25.21 -8.00 2.48
N VAL A 21 24.08 -7.69 3.15
CA VAL A 21 22.83 -8.40 2.96
C VAL A 21 22.12 -7.79 1.75
N LYS A 22 22.52 -8.19 0.55
CA LYS A 22 21.68 -8.11 -0.65
C LYS A 22 20.63 -9.23 -0.59
N ALA A 23 19.75 -9.19 0.39
CA ALA A 23 18.57 -10.03 0.40
C ALA A 23 17.59 -9.46 -0.63
N THR A 24 17.33 -10.16 -1.71
CA THR A 24 16.16 -9.91 -2.56
C THR A 24 14.92 -10.17 -1.71
N LEU A 25 14.08 -9.14 -1.53
CA LEU A 25 12.82 -9.28 -0.81
C LEU A 25 11.97 -10.37 -1.46
N SER A 26 11.24 -11.15 -0.66
CA SER A 26 10.20 -12.01 -1.21
C SER A 26 9.11 -11.15 -1.88
N PRO A 27 8.32 -11.70 -2.81
CA PRO A 27 7.23 -10.95 -3.43
C PRO A 27 6.27 -10.32 -2.41
N ASP A 28 5.96 -11.03 -1.32
CA ASP A 28 5.09 -10.54 -0.25
C ASP A 28 5.76 -9.41 0.55
N ASP A 29 7.06 -9.53 0.86
CA ASP A 29 7.80 -8.48 1.56
C ASP A 29 7.96 -7.23 0.69
N LEU A 30 8.17 -7.41 -0.62
CA LEU A 30 8.22 -6.30 -1.58
C LEU A 30 6.88 -5.57 -1.64
N ALA A 31 5.78 -6.30 -1.75
CA ALA A 31 4.43 -5.73 -1.78
C ALA A 31 4.13 -4.93 -0.49
N ARG A 32 4.53 -5.47 0.67
CA ARG A 32 4.40 -4.78 1.95
C ARG A 32 5.26 -3.52 2.01
N ALA A 33 6.52 -3.59 1.60
CA ALA A 33 7.41 -2.43 1.57
C ALA A 33 6.90 -1.30 0.65
N CYS A 34 6.30 -1.66 -0.50
CA CYS A 34 5.63 -0.69 -1.38
C CYS A 34 4.45 -0.02 -0.68
N ALA A 35 3.60 -0.82 -0.01
CA ALA A 35 2.46 -0.28 0.72
C ALA A 35 2.90 0.64 1.87
N ASP A 36 3.94 0.27 2.63
CA ASP A 36 4.48 1.10 3.71
C ASP A 36 5.00 2.44 3.16
N ALA A 37 5.71 2.43 2.03
CA ALA A 37 6.18 3.65 1.37
C ALA A 37 5.03 4.54 0.89
N MET A 38 3.99 3.96 0.28
CA MET A 38 2.79 4.71 -0.13
C MET A 38 2.05 5.30 1.06
N TRP A 39 1.88 4.51 2.13
CA TRP A 39 1.13 4.91 3.31
C TRP A 39 1.74 6.11 4.04
N GLN A 40 3.06 6.31 3.98
CA GLN A 40 3.73 7.42 4.66
C GLN A 40 3.14 8.79 4.31
N ASP A 41 2.79 9.00 3.05
CA ASP A 41 2.30 10.29 2.52
C ASP A 41 0.81 10.26 2.15
N ASP A 42 0.07 9.19 2.50
CA ASP A 42 -1.36 9.04 2.19
C ASP A 42 -2.24 9.65 3.29
N ASP A 43 -2.26 10.97 3.35
CA ASP A 43 -3.10 11.70 4.32
C ASP A 43 -4.60 11.55 4.02
N ALA A 44 -4.99 11.27 2.77
CA ALA A 44 -6.38 11.08 2.38
C ALA A 44 -6.98 9.84 3.04
N SER A 45 -6.33 8.68 2.91
CA SER A 45 -6.79 7.42 3.52
C SER A 45 -6.71 7.49 5.05
N LYS A 46 -5.61 8.03 5.61
CA LYS A 46 -5.45 8.21 7.05
C LYS A 46 -6.50 9.13 7.65
N GLY A 47 -6.79 10.26 6.98
CA GLY A 47 -7.78 11.24 7.45
C GLY A 47 -9.20 10.69 7.54
N LEU A 48 -9.50 9.60 6.83
CA LEU A 48 -10.78 8.88 6.89
C LEU A 48 -10.76 7.67 7.82
N GLY A 49 -9.66 7.46 8.55
CA GLY A 49 -9.51 6.33 9.47
C GLY A 49 -9.46 4.98 8.76
N MET A 50 -8.91 4.95 7.54
CA MET A 50 -8.67 3.68 6.85
C MET A 50 -7.53 2.93 7.51
N GLU A 51 -7.58 1.60 7.43
CA GLU A 51 -6.52 0.71 7.90
C GLU A 51 -6.21 -0.34 6.85
N ILE A 52 -4.92 -0.57 6.62
CA ILE A 52 -4.46 -1.67 5.77
C ILE A 52 -4.50 -2.96 6.60
N ARG A 53 -5.27 -3.96 6.15
CA ARG A 53 -5.38 -5.28 6.81
C ARG A 53 -4.46 -6.31 6.17
N GLN A 54 -4.34 -6.28 4.85
CA GLN A 54 -3.52 -7.24 4.11
C GLN A 54 -2.98 -6.61 2.83
N ILE A 55 -1.73 -6.95 2.51
CA ILE A 55 -1.10 -6.66 1.22
C ILE A 55 -0.38 -7.90 0.73
N LYS A 56 -0.60 -8.25 -0.54
CA LYS A 56 0.14 -9.27 -1.28
C LYS A 56 0.35 -8.78 -2.71
N PRO A 57 1.21 -9.44 -3.51
CA PRO A 57 1.34 -9.12 -4.92
C PRO A 57 -0.02 -9.15 -5.65
N GLY A 58 -0.44 -8.00 -6.18
CA GLY A 58 -1.73 -7.84 -6.87
C GLY A 58 -2.96 -7.83 -5.96
N GLU A 59 -2.81 -7.90 -4.64
CA GLU A 59 -3.94 -7.93 -3.69
C GLU A 59 -3.77 -6.92 -2.56
N ALA A 60 -4.88 -6.28 -2.17
CA ALA A 60 -4.93 -5.43 -0.98
C ALA A 60 -6.29 -5.52 -0.29
N THR A 61 -6.29 -5.51 1.04
CA THR A 61 -7.51 -5.39 1.86
C THR A 61 -7.38 -4.21 2.80
N LEU A 62 -8.31 -3.27 2.67
CA LEU A 62 -8.42 -2.10 3.54
C LEU A 62 -9.78 -2.07 4.23
N THR A 63 -9.83 -1.39 5.39
CA THR A 63 -11.08 -1.19 6.13
C THR A 63 -11.30 0.29 6.44
N MET A 64 -12.57 0.68 6.59
CA MET A 64 -12.98 2.01 7.01
C MET A 64 -14.34 1.92 7.75
N THR A 65 -14.45 2.54 8.92
CA THR A 65 -15.73 2.62 9.62
C THR A 65 -16.51 3.86 9.16
N VAL A 66 -17.78 3.70 8.82
CA VAL A 66 -18.64 4.81 8.41
C VAL A 66 -18.85 5.78 9.57
N GLN A 67 -18.32 6.99 9.45
CA GLN A 67 -18.40 8.07 10.43
C GLN A 67 -19.63 8.98 10.16
N PRO A 68 -20.08 9.79 11.15
CA PRO A 68 -21.25 10.68 10.97
C PRO A 68 -21.15 11.62 9.77
N HIS A 69 -19.94 12.16 9.48
CA HIS A 69 -19.71 13.06 8.35
C HIS A 69 -19.70 12.35 6.98
N MET A 70 -19.72 11.01 6.98
CA MET A 70 -19.79 10.18 5.77
C MET A 70 -21.23 9.80 5.40
N VAL A 71 -22.20 10.16 6.22
CA VAL A 71 -23.62 9.85 5.97
C VAL A 71 -24.26 10.95 5.13
N ASN A 72 -24.98 10.56 4.07
CA ASN A 72 -25.69 11.48 3.18
C ASN A 72 -27.09 11.85 3.73
N GLY A 73 -27.81 12.74 3.01
CA GLY A 73 -29.16 13.18 3.39
C GLY A 73 -30.22 12.08 3.43
N GLN A 74 -29.93 10.88 2.97
CA GLN A 74 -30.81 9.70 3.06
C GLN A 74 -30.50 8.82 4.28
N GLY A 75 -29.54 9.21 5.13
CA GLY A 75 -29.16 8.47 6.31
C GLY A 75 -28.29 7.23 6.02
N ILE A 76 -27.67 7.14 4.86
CA ILE A 76 -26.80 6.04 4.45
C ILE A 76 -25.38 6.54 4.10
N ALA A 77 -24.41 5.66 4.10
CA ALA A 77 -23.03 5.97 3.69
C ALA A 77 -23.04 6.58 2.28
N HIS A 78 -22.44 7.76 2.13
CA HIS A 78 -22.33 8.42 0.84
C HIS A 78 -21.42 7.61 -0.09
N GLY A 79 -21.88 7.36 -1.32
CA GLY A 79 -21.15 6.54 -2.31
C GLY A 79 -19.72 7.01 -2.59
N GLY A 80 -19.45 8.32 -2.45
CA GLY A 80 -18.10 8.85 -2.59
C GLY A 80 -17.10 8.30 -1.59
N PHE A 81 -17.50 8.04 -0.33
CA PHE A 81 -16.62 7.44 0.67
C PHE A 81 -16.43 5.94 0.44
N ILE A 82 -17.48 5.24 -0.02
CA ILE A 82 -17.37 3.83 -0.44
C ILE A 82 -16.43 3.71 -1.64
N PHE A 83 -16.56 4.63 -2.63
CA PHE A 83 -15.66 4.70 -3.78
C PHE A 83 -14.22 4.93 -3.35
N LEU A 84 -13.96 5.90 -2.45
CA LEU A 84 -12.62 6.25 -2.00
C LEU A 84 -11.94 5.07 -1.32
N LEU A 85 -12.65 4.31 -0.44
CA LEU A 85 -12.11 3.09 0.16
C LEU A 85 -11.76 2.04 -0.91
N ALA A 86 -12.63 1.84 -1.90
CA ALA A 86 -12.41 0.89 -2.99
C ALA A 86 -11.22 1.31 -3.87
N ASP A 87 -11.10 2.61 -4.18
CA ASP A 87 -10.00 3.17 -4.98
C ASP A 87 -8.66 3.07 -4.24
N SER A 88 -8.64 3.33 -2.91
CA SER A 88 -7.45 3.13 -2.09
C SER A 88 -7.01 1.66 -2.10
N ALA A 89 -7.92 0.70 -1.91
CA ALA A 89 -7.59 -0.72 -1.99
C ALA A 89 -7.04 -1.10 -3.37
N PHE A 90 -7.65 -0.59 -4.45
CA PHE A 90 -7.15 -0.74 -5.81
C PHE A 90 -5.75 -0.14 -5.99
N ALA A 91 -5.51 1.07 -5.46
CA ALA A 91 -4.21 1.73 -5.54
C ALA A 91 -3.11 0.91 -4.86
N PHE A 92 -3.34 0.37 -3.65
CA PHE A 92 -2.38 -0.49 -2.97
C PHE A 92 -2.12 -1.80 -3.71
N ALA A 93 -3.17 -2.42 -4.28
CA ALA A 93 -3.02 -3.65 -5.07
C ALA A 93 -2.19 -3.42 -6.34
N CYS A 94 -2.48 -2.36 -7.13
CA CYS A 94 -1.80 -2.14 -8.40
C CYS A 94 -0.34 -1.63 -8.24
N ASN A 95 0.04 -1.13 -7.06
CA ASN A 95 1.39 -0.69 -6.75
C ASN A 95 2.23 -1.73 -6.00
N SER A 96 1.66 -2.89 -5.66
CA SER A 96 2.33 -3.95 -4.89
C SER A 96 3.51 -4.63 -5.61
N HIS A 97 3.64 -4.43 -6.91
CA HIS A 97 4.72 -4.97 -7.74
C HIS A 97 5.95 -4.07 -7.84
N ASN A 98 6.02 -3.01 -7.03
CA ASN A 98 7.07 -1.99 -7.05
C ASN A 98 7.18 -1.22 -8.40
N GLU A 99 6.08 -1.12 -9.11
CA GLU A 99 5.93 -0.28 -10.29
C GLU A 99 4.90 0.80 -9.99
N ARG A 100 5.30 2.09 -10.03
CA ARG A 100 4.37 3.18 -9.75
C ARG A 100 3.27 3.24 -10.80
N ALA A 101 2.04 3.12 -10.33
CA ALA A 101 0.84 3.10 -11.15
C ALA A 101 -0.22 4.05 -10.58
N VAL A 102 -1.08 4.54 -11.46
CA VAL A 102 -2.23 5.37 -11.12
C VAL A 102 -3.49 4.78 -11.74
N ALA A 103 -4.66 5.16 -11.22
CA ALA A 103 -5.94 4.87 -11.83
C ALA A 103 -6.04 5.56 -13.20
N ALA A 104 -6.37 4.81 -14.24
CA ALA A 104 -6.68 5.32 -15.56
C ALA A 104 -8.19 5.41 -15.79
N GLN A 105 -8.94 4.46 -15.19
CA GLN A 105 -10.39 4.42 -15.22
C GLN A 105 -10.88 3.59 -14.04
N CYS A 106 -12.01 4.00 -13.45
CA CYS A 106 -12.74 3.21 -12.47
C CYS A 106 -14.24 3.22 -12.81
N ASN A 107 -14.89 2.08 -12.59
CA ASN A 107 -16.33 1.93 -12.66
C ASN A 107 -16.80 1.22 -11.40
N ILE A 108 -17.79 1.80 -10.71
CA ILE A 108 -18.35 1.24 -9.48
C ILE A 108 -19.86 1.04 -9.62
N SER A 109 -20.34 -0.09 -9.08
CA SER A 109 -21.76 -0.39 -8.90
C SER A 109 -22.06 -0.46 -7.42
N PHE A 110 -23.02 0.36 -6.95
CA PHE A 110 -23.51 0.30 -5.57
C PHE A 110 -24.69 -0.67 -5.51
N ILE A 111 -24.58 -1.68 -4.66
CA ILE A 111 -25.51 -2.81 -4.60
C ILE A 111 -26.45 -2.69 -3.40
N ARG A 112 -25.90 -2.27 -2.24
CA ARG A 112 -26.64 -2.12 -0.99
C ARG A 112 -26.16 -0.89 -0.23
N PRO A 113 -26.98 -0.25 0.61
CA PRO A 113 -26.54 0.84 1.45
C PRO A 113 -25.64 0.33 2.60
N GLY A 114 -24.56 1.05 2.88
CA GLY A 114 -23.89 1.01 4.17
C GLY A 114 -24.55 1.99 5.15
N LYS A 115 -24.39 1.76 6.44
CA LYS A 115 -25.00 2.58 7.52
C LYS A 115 -23.91 3.19 8.41
N LEU A 116 -24.31 4.20 9.18
CA LEU A 116 -23.45 4.75 10.23
C LEU A 116 -22.96 3.63 11.16
N GLY A 117 -21.65 3.59 11.41
CA GLY A 117 -21.00 2.61 12.27
C GLY A 117 -20.63 1.30 11.57
N ASP A 118 -21.09 1.03 10.35
CA ASP A 118 -20.68 -0.16 9.61
C ASP A 118 -19.17 -0.14 9.35
N LEU A 119 -18.53 -1.29 9.54
CA LEU A 119 -17.15 -1.52 9.10
C LEU A 119 -17.17 -1.96 7.64
N LEU A 120 -16.72 -1.08 6.76
CA LEU A 120 -16.55 -1.39 5.35
C LEU A 120 -15.21 -2.10 5.15
N ILE A 121 -15.22 -3.20 4.38
CA ILE A 121 -14.03 -3.97 4.01
C ILE A 121 -13.92 -3.98 2.49
N ALA A 122 -12.88 -3.35 1.94
CA ALA A 122 -12.57 -3.38 0.52
C ALA A 122 -11.45 -4.36 0.23
N THR A 123 -11.70 -5.35 -0.62
CA THR A 123 -10.71 -6.33 -1.07
C THR A 123 -10.49 -6.20 -2.56
N ALA A 124 -9.29 -5.74 -2.94
CA ALA A 124 -8.85 -5.60 -4.32
C ALA A 124 -8.05 -6.82 -4.77
N ARG A 125 -8.24 -7.25 -6.02
CA ARG A 125 -7.51 -8.36 -6.66
C ARG A 125 -7.15 -8.03 -8.09
N GLU A 126 -5.92 -8.35 -8.46
CA GLU A 126 -5.47 -8.31 -9.85
C GLU A 126 -6.20 -9.38 -10.68
N ILE A 127 -6.77 -8.96 -11.80
CA ILE A 127 -7.42 -9.84 -12.77
C ILE A 127 -6.47 -10.10 -13.94
N SER A 128 -5.77 -9.04 -14.39
CA SER A 128 -4.83 -9.12 -15.49
C SER A 128 -3.86 -7.96 -15.47
N ARG A 129 -2.60 -8.21 -15.80
CA ARG A 129 -1.59 -7.18 -15.97
C ARG A 129 -0.79 -7.45 -17.23
N THR A 130 -0.74 -6.48 -18.16
CA THR A 130 -0.02 -6.60 -19.44
C THR A 130 0.60 -5.27 -19.83
N GLY A 131 1.91 -5.26 -20.03
CA GLY A 131 2.66 -4.05 -20.35
C GLY A 131 2.48 -2.99 -19.27
N ARG A 132 1.97 -1.81 -19.64
CA ARG A 132 1.74 -0.70 -18.72
C ARG A 132 0.32 -0.65 -18.11
N SER A 133 -0.51 -1.62 -18.40
CA SER A 133 -1.93 -1.62 -18.01
C SER A 133 -2.25 -2.81 -17.12
N GLY A 134 -3.11 -2.59 -16.12
CA GLY A 134 -3.66 -3.64 -15.24
C GLY A 134 -5.16 -3.49 -15.08
N ILE A 135 -5.84 -4.60 -14.80
CA ILE A 135 -7.27 -4.67 -14.48
C ILE A 135 -7.39 -5.31 -13.09
N TYR A 136 -8.17 -4.66 -12.25
CA TYR A 136 -8.38 -5.09 -10.86
C TYR A 136 -9.86 -5.04 -10.53
N ASP A 137 -10.35 -6.03 -9.80
CA ASP A 137 -11.69 -6.02 -9.22
C ASP A 137 -11.59 -5.75 -7.71
N VAL A 138 -12.48 -4.90 -7.22
CA VAL A 138 -12.58 -4.57 -5.79
C VAL A 138 -14.00 -4.83 -5.34
N ARG A 139 -14.13 -5.66 -4.31
CA ARG A 139 -15.39 -5.88 -3.60
C ARG A 139 -15.38 -5.13 -2.28
N VAL A 140 -16.45 -4.36 -2.02
CA VAL A 140 -16.67 -3.75 -0.71
C VAL A 140 -17.80 -4.49 0.00
N THR A 141 -17.55 -4.91 1.25
CA THR A 141 -18.53 -5.66 2.06
C THR A 141 -18.78 -4.99 3.40
N VAL A 142 -19.94 -5.32 3.99
CA VAL A 142 -20.27 -5.16 5.41
C VAL A 142 -20.73 -6.53 5.89
N ASP A 143 -20.14 -7.07 6.95
CA ASP A 143 -20.44 -8.41 7.48
C ASP A 143 -20.51 -9.47 6.37
N ASP A 144 -19.47 -9.54 5.52
CA ASP A 144 -19.35 -10.42 4.36
C ASP A 144 -20.40 -10.19 3.25
N THR A 145 -21.34 -9.28 3.44
CA THR A 145 -22.38 -8.94 2.46
C THR A 145 -21.86 -7.89 1.47
N PRO A 146 -21.80 -8.15 0.15
CA PRO A 146 -21.39 -7.17 -0.84
C PRO A 146 -22.30 -5.95 -0.86
N ILE A 147 -21.69 -4.75 -0.77
CA ILE A 147 -22.40 -3.45 -0.87
C ILE A 147 -21.99 -2.66 -2.10
N ALA A 148 -20.78 -2.91 -2.63
CA ALA A 148 -20.32 -2.32 -3.89
C ALA A 148 -19.30 -3.23 -4.59
N GLU A 149 -19.24 -3.11 -5.92
CA GLU A 149 -18.24 -3.73 -6.78
C GLU A 149 -17.61 -2.64 -7.65
N LEU A 150 -16.28 -2.60 -7.68
CA LEU A 150 -15.53 -1.66 -8.52
C LEU A 150 -14.61 -2.45 -9.46
N ARG A 151 -14.54 -2.03 -10.72
CA ARG A 151 -13.47 -2.41 -11.64
C ARG A 151 -12.60 -1.21 -11.93
N GLY A 152 -11.30 -1.34 -11.60
CA GLY A 152 -10.27 -0.35 -11.85
C GLY A 152 -9.32 -0.79 -12.97
N HIS A 153 -8.92 0.16 -13.81
CA HIS A 153 -7.86 0.01 -14.79
C HIS A 153 -6.68 0.86 -14.37
N SER A 154 -5.53 0.24 -14.15
CA SER A 154 -4.30 0.94 -13.77
C SER A 154 -3.43 1.24 -15.00
N ARG A 155 -2.58 2.27 -14.86
CA ARG A 155 -1.53 2.60 -15.79
C ARG A 155 -0.23 2.86 -15.05
N THR A 156 0.85 2.12 -15.38
CA THR A 156 2.17 2.42 -14.84
C THR A 156 2.70 3.73 -15.41
N ILE A 157 3.28 4.57 -14.54
CA ILE A 157 3.81 5.89 -14.86
C ILE A 157 5.34 5.95 -14.81
N GLY A 158 5.99 4.80 -14.49
CA GLY A 158 7.44 4.70 -14.30
C GLY A 158 7.86 5.05 -12.87
N GLY A 159 9.05 4.55 -12.49
CA GLY A 159 9.58 4.67 -11.14
C GLY A 159 9.15 3.51 -10.24
N ALA A 160 9.81 3.44 -9.08
CA ALA A 160 9.58 2.44 -8.04
C ALA A 160 9.24 3.11 -6.72
N TRP A 161 8.61 2.37 -5.80
CA TRP A 161 8.31 2.83 -4.44
C TRP A 161 9.49 2.62 -3.50
N VAL A 162 10.17 1.48 -3.66
CA VAL A 162 11.34 1.13 -2.86
C VAL A 162 12.52 0.77 -3.76
N PRO A 163 13.77 1.06 -3.35
CA PRO A 163 14.95 0.68 -4.11
C PRO A 163 15.02 -0.85 -4.19
N THR A 164 15.12 -1.39 -5.41
CA THR A 164 15.52 -2.77 -5.63
C THR A 164 17.01 -2.82 -5.98
N ALA A 165 17.70 -3.88 -5.57
CA ALA A 165 19.04 -4.10 -6.04
C ALA A 165 18.97 -4.31 -7.56
N ASP A 166 19.49 -3.34 -8.34
CA ASP A 166 19.58 -3.46 -9.79
C ASP A 166 20.56 -4.60 -10.12
N PRO A 167 20.11 -5.70 -10.75
CA PRO A 167 21.01 -6.76 -11.17
C PRO A 167 22.00 -6.29 -12.26
N ASP A 168 21.70 -5.20 -12.99
CA ASP A 168 22.50 -4.69 -14.11
C ASP A 168 23.43 -3.51 -13.76
N ALA A 169 23.47 -3.05 -12.50
CA ALA A 169 24.35 -1.94 -12.09
C ALA A 169 25.87 -2.23 -12.25
N ARG A 170 26.25 -3.41 -12.74
CA ARG A 170 27.66 -3.82 -12.94
C ARG A 170 28.17 -3.64 -14.38
N LEU A 171 27.35 -3.15 -15.29
CA LEU A 171 27.70 -3.05 -16.73
C LEU A 171 27.64 -1.63 -17.30
N LYS A 172 27.90 -0.61 -16.47
CA LYS A 172 28.15 0.74 -16.96
C LYS A 172 29.45 1.30 -16.42
#